data_d8dfbfeb5dec9c7ee67d388671ae030e
#
_entry.id   d8dfbfeb5dec9c7ee67d388671ae030e
#
_cell.length_a   1.000
_cell.length_b   1.000
_cell.length_c   1.000
_cell.angle_alpha   90.00
_cell.angle_beta   90.00
_cell.angle_gamma   90.00
#
_symmetry.space_group_name_H-M   'P 1'
#
loop_
_entity.id
_entity.type
_entity.pdbx_description
1 polymer ?
#
loop_
_entity_poly.entity_id
_entity_poly.type
_entity_poly.pdbx_seq_one_letter_code
_entity_poly.pdbx_strand_id
1 'polypeptide(L)' 'MKTKEFIEELNSKTVAELNNDLVEAKKELFNLRFQNATNQLSNTSRITLVRKNIARIQTVLTQKEKA' A
#
# COMPACT_ATOMS: atom_id res chain seq x y z
N MET A 1 -12.16 -6.18 4.74
CA MET A 1 -12.20 -4.72 4.95
C MET A 1 -12.83 -4.05 3.75
N LYS A 2 -13.77 -3.18 4.00
CA LYS A 2 -14.42 -2.44 2.92
C LYS A 2 -13.52 -1.30 2.46
N THR A 3 -13.48 -1.07 1.16
CA THR A 3 -12.63 -0.03 0.58
C THR A 3 -12.91 1.34 1.17
N LYS A 4 -14.19 1.65 1.41
CA LYS A 4 -14.58 2.92 1.98
C LYS A 4 -13.97 3.14 3.37
N GLU A 5 -14.04 2.12 4.22
CA GLU A 5 -13.46 2.20 5.57
C GLU A 5 -11.95 2.39 5.51
N PHE A 6 -11.28 1.71 4.59
CA PHE A 6 -9.85 1.84 4.41
C PHE A 6 -9.47 3.26 4.00
N ILE A 7 -10.21 3.84 3.06
CA ILE A 7 -9.94 5.21 2.60
C ILE A 7 -10.21 6.22 3.70
N GLU A 8 -11.28 6.05 4.48
CA GLU A 8 -11.56 6.92 5.61
C GLU A 8 -10.45 6.88 6.64
N GLU A 9 -9.93 5.70 6.92
CA GLU A 9 -8.81 5.54 7.83
C GLU A 9 -7.57 6.25 7.29
N LEU A 10 -7.28 6.12 6.02
CA LEU A 10 -6.16 6.82 5.39
C LEU A 10 -6.34 8.33 5.45
N ASN A 11 -7.55 8.83 5.24
CA ASN A 11 -7.83 10.25 5.28
C ASN A 11 -7.62 10.86 6.67
N SER A 12 -7.75 10.06 7.72
CA SER A 12 -7.54 10.54 9.08
C SER A 12 -6.06 10.63 9.45
N LYS A 13 -5.17 10.06 8.64
CA LYS A 13 -3.74 10.07 8.90
C LYS A 13 -3.07 11.33 8.36
N THR A 14 -1.97 11.72 8.98
CA THR A 14 -1.16 12.83 8.48
C THR A 14 -0.36 12.40 7.25
N VAL A 15 0.13 13.40 6.51
CA VAL A 15 0.99 13.13 5.34
C VAL A 15 2.22 12.33 5.75
N ALA A 16 2.83 12.65 6.89
CA ALA A 16 4.00 11.92 7.37
C ALA A 16 3.68 10.45 7.63
N GLU A 17 2.54 10.17 8.26
CA GLU A 17 2.12 8.79 8.52
C GLU A 17 1.85 8.04 7.22
N LEU A 18 1.20 8.69 6.27
CA LEU A 18 0.92 8.08 4.97
C LEU A 18 2.21 7.78 4.22
N ASN A 19 3.20 8.65 4.28
CA ASN A 19 4.50 8.41 3.66
C ASN A 19 5.19 7.20 4.29
N ASN A 20 5.12 7.06 5.61
CA ASN A 20 5.68 5.89 6.29
C ASN A 20 4.96 4.61 5.87
N ASP A 21 3.63 4.65 5.81
CA ASP A 21 2.86 3.50 5.35
C ASP A 21 3.22 3.12 3.92
N LEU A 22 3.43 4.11 3.08
CA LEU A 22 3.81 3.89 1.68
C LEU A 22 5.18 3.21 1.59
N VAL A 23 6.15 3.69 2.36
CA VAL A 23 7.49 3.10 2.37
C VAL A 23 7.43 1.65 2.83
N GLU A 24 6.70 1.38 3.90
CA GLU A 24 6.56 0.02 4.41
C GLU A 24 5.88 -0.90 3.39
N ALA A 25 4.83 -0.40 2.76
CA ALA A 25 4.12 -1.18 1.74
C ALA A 25 5.02 -1.48 0.55
N LYS A 26 5.84 -0.53 0.13
CA LYS A 26 6.79 -0.75 -0.95
C LYS A 26 7.84 -1.79 -0.58
N LYS A 27 8.33 -1.75 0.64
CA LYS A 27 9.28 -2.75 1.13
C LYS A 27 8.65 -4.14 1.13
N GLU A 28 7.42 -4.25 1.59
CA GLU A 28 6.70 -5.52 1.58
C GLU A 28 6.51 -6.03 0.16
N LEU A 29 6.14 -5.16 -0.76
CA LEU A 29 5.98 -5.53 -2.16
C LEU A 29 7.30 -6.05 -2.74
N PHE A 30 8.40 -5.37 -2.46
CA PHE A 30 9.72 -5.79 -2.92
C PHE A 30 10.05 -7.18 -2.40
N ASN A 31 9.83 -7.43 -1.11
CA ASN A 31 10.10 -8.72 -0.51
C ASN A 31 9.24 -9.82 -1.11
N LEU A 32 7.96 -9.54 -1.35
CA LEU A 32 7.06 -10.51 -1.95
C LEU A 32 7.49 -10.85 -3.38
N ARG A 33 7.91 -9.85 -4.14
CA ARG A 33 8.41 -10.08 -5.50
C ARG A 33 9.68 -10.90 -5.48
N PHE A 34 10.57 -10.63 -4.55
CA PHE A 34 11.80 -11.38 -4.40
C PHE A 34 11.50 -12.84 -4.09
N GLN A 35 10.61 -13.10 -3.14
CA GLN A 35 10.21 -14.46 -2.79
C GLN A 35 9.58 -15.17 -3.97
N ASN A 36 8.75 -14.47 -4.72
CA ASN A 36 8.11 -15.05 -5.90
C ASN A 36 9.13 -15.39 -6.98
N ALA A 37 10.13 -14.53 -7.16
CA ALA A 37 11.18 -14.76 -8.15
C ALA A 37 12.04 -15.96 -7.80
N THR A 38 12.21 -16.27 -6.51
CA THR A 38 12.96 -17.43 -6.07
C THR A 38 12.10 -18.70 -5.98
N ASN A 39 10.86 -18.62 -6.39
CA ASN A 39 9.92 -19.75 -6.39
C ASN A 39 9.58 -20.29 -5.01
N GLN A 40 9.79 -19.52 -3.98
CA GLN A 40 9.50 -19.99 -2.63
C GLN A 40 8.04 -19.80 -2.24
N LEU A 41 7.38 -18.81 -2.86
CA LEU A 41 5.97 -18.55 -2.64
C LEU A 41 5.31 -18.14 -3.93
N SER A 42 4.15 -18.70 -4.18
CA SER A 42 3.36 -18.38 -5.36
C SER A 42 2.13 -17.56 -4.97
N ASN A 43 2.26 -16.68 -4.00
CA ASN A 43 1.11 -15.93 -3.50
C ASN A 43 0.94 -14.61 -4.23
N THR A 44 0.48 -14.71 -5.48
CA THR A 44 0.23 -13.52 -6.30
C THR A 44 -0.93 -12.68 -5.77
N SER A 45 -1.87 -13.30 -5.05
CA SER A 45 -2.99 -12.56 -4.44
C SER A 45 -2.49 -11.53 -3.44
N ARG A 46 -1.48 -11.88 -2.64
CA ARG A 46 -0.92 -10.96 -1.66
C ARG A 46 -0.19 -9.80 -2.35
N ILE A 47 0.53 -10.09 -3.43
CA ILE A 47 1.19 -9.04 -4.22
C ILE A 47 0.16 -8.06 -4.77
N THR A 48 -0.93 -8.57 -5.31
CA THR A 48 -2.00 -7.74 -5.83
C THR A 48 -2.61 -6.87 -4.74
N LEU A 49 -2.85 -7.43 -3.56
CA LEU A 49 -3.41 -6.69 -2.44
C LEU A 49 -2.49 -5.56 -2.01
N VAL A 50 -1.20 -5.82 -1.87
CA VAL A 50 -0.22 -4.80 -1.47
C VAL A 50 -0.15 -3.70 -2.51
N ARG A 51 -0.16 -4.04 -3.80
CA ARG A 51 -0.16 -3.05 -4.88
C ARG A 51 -1.39 -2.15 -4.81
N LYS A 52 -2.56 -2.72 -4.54
CA LYS A 52 -3.77 -1.93 -4.39
C LYS A 52 -3.68 -0.98 -3.20
N ASN A 53 -3.12 -1.45 -2.10
CA ASN A 53 -2.94 -0.61 -0.92
C ASN A 53 -2.00 0.56 -1.22
N ILE A 54 -0.90 0.30 -1.92
CA ILE A 54 0.02 1.36 -2.34
C ILE A 54 -0.69 2.41 -3.19
N ALA A 55 -1.49 1.97 -4.15
CA ALA A 55 -2.22 2.89 -5.02
C ALA A 55 -3.20 3.75 -4.22
N ARG A 56 -3.89 3.18 -3.25
CA ARG A 56 -4.82 3.92 -2.40
C ARG A 56 -4.09 4.95 -1.55
N ILE A 57 -2.97 4.58 -0.96
CA ILE A 57 -2.17 5.49 -0.14
C ILE A 57 -1.68 6.66 -1.01
N GLN A 58 -1.19 6.38 -2.20
CA GLN A 58 -0.73 7.42 -3.12
C GLN A 58 -1.86 8.36 -3.53
N THR A 59 -3.04 7.81 -3.76
CA THR A 59 -4.20 8.62 -4.12
C THR A 59 -4.55 9.60 -3.00
N VAL A 60 -4.61 9.12 -1.77
CA VAL A 60 -4.92 9.96 -0.61
C VAL A 60 -3.84 11.02 -0.41
N LEU A 61 -2.57 10.64 -0.55
CA LEU A 61 -1.47 11.60 -0.45
C LEU A 61 -1.58 12.70 -1.49
N THR A 62 -1.88 12.33 -2.73
CA THR A 62 -2.04 13.30 -3.80
C THR A 62 -3.17 14.27 -3.50
N GLN A 63 -4.28 13.77 -3.00
CA GLN A 63 -5.41 14.62 -2.63
C GLN A 63 -5.05 15.59 -1.50
N LYS A 64 -4.32 15.12 -0.50
CA LYS A 64 -3.91 15.97 0.61
C LYS A 64 -2.91 17.05 0.18
N GLU A 65 -2.03 16.71 -0.74
CA GLU A 65 -1.06 17.68 -1.26
C GLU A 65 -1.72 18.76 -2.11
N LYS A 66 -2.82 18.41 -2.78
CA LYS A 66 -3.55 19.38 -3.59
C LYS A 66 -4.50 20.25 -2.78
N ALA A 67 -4.89 19.79 -1.61
CA ALA A 67 -5.84 20.54 -0.77
C ALA A 67 -5.15 21.75 -0.01
#